data_d0375019f388e87c3a14e29026ee6017
#
_entry.id   d0375019f388e87c3a14e29026ee6017
#
_cell.length_a   1.000
_cell.length_b   1.000
_cell.length_c   1.000
_cell.angle_alpha   90.00
_cell.angle_beta   90.00
_cell.angle_gamma   90.00
#
_symmetry.space_group_name_H-M   'P 1'
#
loop_
_entity.id
_entity.type
_entity.pdbx_description
1 polymer ?
#
loop_
_entity_poly.entity_id
_entity_poly.type
_entity_poly.pdbx_seq_one_letter_code
_entity_poly.pdbx_strand_id
1 'polypeptide(L)'
;MKKVILTLSVIALAFAVSACQKDSDEKEIEKTAPYAPEVYWEDSYSGKLGLQLGSTKFGKPRMTLGGELLYVTGVNCYNLFVQCHEADRMGTAMMERTVKVLEEEQVPIVRFSCSPFYASQMHYYTEQKEQFLSNLKKLADLCDQRHILLIPSVFWNKECFPEYCGEEIKAWGNTSSKTYKLMIDYTKDIVNTLKDHKCLAAWEFGNEFNLGADIDIAGYAEFPAAAVETACKGFAETVASLDPQDRLILSGHSVMRNAQWNLAHNKSWATDSFKQYVEITGVMTPKPMNGMSEHVYDEPRVFSDLGELNLSYQVAKAKEAAATLGKAYYIGEFTGPKTANGDSTIVKRHCSMHLSQKVQLSLIWNYALKGDIEWSFKAGTEYGNMAFGFMRRYNNKFKEIKPE
;
A
#
# COMPACT_ATOMS: atom_id res chain seq x y z
N MET A 1 -18.96 24.81 94.44
CA MET A 1 -18.26 25.28 93.24
C MET A 1 -17.46 24.16 92.67
N LYS A 2 -18.02 23.48 91.65
CA LYS A 2 -17.35 22.31 91.02
C LYS A 2 -16.63 22.75 89.76
N LYS A 3 -15.32 22.56 89.70
CA LYS A 3 -14.52 22.78 88.48
C LYS A 3 -14.84 21.66 87.52
N VAL A 4 -15.30 22.02 86.32
CA VAL A 4 -15.40 21.10 85.20
C VAL A 4 -14.09 21.18 84.42
N ILE A 5 -13.39 20.09 84.34
CA ILE A 5 -12.16 19.94 83.52
C ILE A 5 -12.63 19.54 82.14
N LEU A 6 -12.40 20.37 81.15
CA LEU A 6 -12.68 20.08 79.77
C LEU A 6 -11.44 19.40 79.14
N THR A 7 -11.56 18.14 78.87
CA THR A 7 -10.51 17.38 78.18
C THR A 7 -10.67 17.60 76.65
N LEU A 8 -9.77 18.33 76.02
CA LEU A 8 -9.67 18.45 74.58
C LEU A 8 -9.04 17.21 73.99
N SER A 9 -9.84 16.39 73.36
CA SER A 9 -9.36 15.30 72.50
C SER A 9 -8.92 15.88 71.16
N VAL A 10 -7.61 15.88 70.91
CA VAL A 10 -7.05 16.22 69.60
C VAL A 10 -7.26 15.01 68.68
N ILE A 11 -8.20 15.11 67.76
CA ILE A 11 -8.37 14.15 66.68
C ILE A 11 -7.34 14.56 65.63
N ALA A 12 -6.26 13.79 65.55
CA ALA A 12 -5.33 13.89 64.41
C ALA A 12 -6.03 13.30 63.19
N LEU A 13 -6.47 14.18 62.28
CA LEU A 13 -6.91 13.80 60.94
C LEU A 13 -5.68 13.45 60.14
N ALA A 14 -5.41 12.17 60.01
CA ALA A 14 -4.43 11.66 59.05
C ALA A 14 -5.05 11.87 57.65
N PHE A 15 -4.59 12.91 56.95
CA PHE A 15 -4.80 13.02 55.53
C PHE A 15 -4.00 11.88 54.88
N ALA A 16 -4.68 10.81 54.55
CA ALA A 16 -4.17 9.86 53.57
C ALA A 16 -4.06 10.56 52.24
N VAL A 17 -2.86 11.05 51.88
CA VAL A 17 -2.53 11.39 50.53
C VAL A 17 -2.64 10.09 49.75
N SER A 18 -3.80 9.84 49.17
CA SER A 18 -3.97 8.86 48.10
C SER A 18 -3.09 9.35 46.97
N ALA A 19 -1.87 8.84 46.89
CA ALA A 19 -1.08 8.92 45.69
C ALA A 19 -1.97 8.31 44.60
N CYS A 20 -2.43 9.14 43.68
CA CYS A 20 -2.88 8.67 42.37
C CYS A 20 -1.72 7.88 41.80
N GLN A 21 -1.70 6.59 42.04
CA GLN A 21 -1.06 5.65 41.15
C GLN A 21 -1.74 5.92 39.81
N LYS A 22 -1.04 6.63 38.92
CA LYS A 22 -1.31 6.51 37.50
C LYS A 22 -1.18 5.03 37.21
N ASP A 23 -2.30 4.35 37.08
CA ASP A 23 -2.38 3.11 36.36
C ASP A 23 -1.90 3.45 34.95
N SER A 24 -0.60 3.32 34.75
CA SER A 24 -0.03 3.14 33.43
C SER A 24 -0.40 1.71 33.03
N ASP A 25 -1.68 1.51 32.71
CA ASP A 25 -2.07 0.48 31.77
C ASP A 25 -1.57 0.90 30.39
N GLU A 26 -0.26 1.01 30.24
CA GLU A 26 0.38 0.77 28.96
C GLU A 26 0.03 -0.68 28.62
N LYS A 27 -1.09 -0.84 27.89
CA LYS A 27 -1.42 -2.11 27.28
C LYS A 27 -0.17 -2.50 26.49
N GLU A 28 0.51 -3.52 26.97
CA GLU A 28 1.69 -4.05 26.31
C GLU A 28 1.28 -4.35 24.87
N ILE A 29 1.82 -3.56 23.91
CA ILE A 29 1.47 -3.71 22.51
C ILE A 29 1.99 -5.08 22.08
N GLU A 30 1.09 -5.97 21.69
CA GLU A 30 1.44 -7.29 21.17
C GLU A 30 2.51 -7.15 20.09
N LYS A 31 3.70 -7.74 20.30
CA LYS A 31 4.78 -7.65 19.32
C LYS A 31 4.39 -8.33 18.01
N THR A 32 4.59 -7.62 16.92
CA THR A 32 4.46 -8.22 15.58
C THR A 32 5.57 -9.24 15.35
N ALA A 33 5.18 -10.40 14.83
CA ALA A 33 6.15 -11.41 14.42
C ALA A 33 7.11 -10.86 13.35
N PRO A 34 8.41 -11.19 13.37
CA PRO A 34 9.30 -10.87 12.27
C PRO A 34 8.72 -11.39 10.95
N TYR A 35 8.60 -10.54 9.96
CA TYR A 35 8.05 -10.84 8.63
C TYR A 35 9.15 -11.17 7.61
N ALA A 36 10.39 -10.84 7.93
CA ALA A 36 11.57 -11.12 7.13
C ALA A 36 12.53 -12.03 7.93
N PRO A 37 13.36 -12.84 7.27
CA PRO A 37 14.47 -13.51 7.95
C PRO A 37 15.35 -12.47 8.66
N GLU A 38 15.77 -12.74 9.89
CA GLU A 38 16.61 -11.80 10.65
C GLU A 38 17.85 -11.37 9.86
N VAL A 39 18.47 -12.34 9.17
CA VAL A 39 19.66 -12.11 8.35
C VAL A 39 19.44 -11.12 7.21
N TYR A 40 18.18 -10.88 6.78
CA TYR A 40 17.88 -9.96 5.68
C TYR A 40 18.35 -8.52 5.98
N TRP A 41 18.25 -8.10 7.24
CA TRP A 41 18.63 -6.75 7.66
C TRP A 41 20.10 -6.61 8.06
N GLU A 42 20.83 -7.71 8.21
CA GLU A 42 22.26 -7.68 8.54
C GLU A 42 23.10 -7.10 7.41
N ASP A 43 24.17 -6.38 7.71
CA ASP A 43 25.10 -5.83 6.72
C ASP A 43 25.76 -6.92 5.87
N SER A 44 25.92 -8.12 6.43
CA SER A 44 26.45 -9.31 5.79
C SER A 44 25.52 -9.93 4.74
N TYR A 45 24.24 -9.51 4.66
CA TYR A 45 23.29 -10.11 3.72
C TYR A 45 23.70 -9.86 2.27
N SER A 46 23.91 -10.95 1.52
CA SER A 46 24.36 -10.94 0.12
C SER A 46 23.33 -11.49 -0.88
N GLY A 47 22.11 -11.81 -0.40
CA GLY A 47 21.01 -12.27 -1.25
C GLY A 47 20.33 -11.14 -2.00
N LYS A 48 19.35 -11.48 -2.83
CA LYS A 48 18.51 -10.49 -3.54
C LYS A 48 17.71 -9.65 -2.56
N LEU A 49 17.69 -8.33 -2.79
CA LEU A 49 16.91 -7.39 -1.97
C LEU A 49 15.47 -7.27 -2.46
N GLY A 50 14.54 -7.07 -1.52
CA GLY A 50 13.12 -6.89 -1.78
C GLY A 50 12.39 -8.19 -2.11
N LEU A 51 11.15 -8.03 -2.57
CA LEU A 51 10.25 -9.14 -2.89
C LEU A 51 10.61 -9.75 -4.25
N GLN A 52 10.70 -11.06 -4.29
CA GLN A 52 11.01 -11.83 -5.49
C GLN A 52 9.80 -12.66 -5.93
N LEU A 53 9.68 -12.89 -7.22
CA LEU A 53 8.75 -13.87 -7.76
C LEU A 53 9.35 -15.27 -7.63
N GLY A 54 8.86 -16.04 -6.68
CA GLY A 54 9.13 -17.45 -6.55
C GLY A 54 7.99 -18.31 -7.08
N SER A 55 8.10 -19.61 -6.93
CA SER A 55 7.03 -20.55 -7.24
C SER A 55 6.88 -21.62 -6.17
N THR A 56 5.66 -22.17 -6.02
CA THR A 56 5.45 -23.40 -5.25
C THR A 56 6.05 -24.60 -5.97
N LYS A 57 6.13 -25.74 -5.29
CA LYS A 57 6.47 -27.04 -5.92
C LYS A 57 5.51 -27.44 -7.07
N PHE A 58 4.33 -26.82 -7.13
CA PHE A 58 3.35 -27.02 -8.21
C PHE A 58 3.41 -25.91 -9.28
N GLY A 59 4.45 -25.06 -9.29
CA GLY A 59 4.65 -23.99 -10.27
C GLY A 59 3.75 -22.76 -10.09
N LYS A 60 2.99 -22.63 -8.98
CA LYS A 60 2.16 -21.46 -8.74
C LYS A 60 3.02 -20.29 -8.25
N PRO A 61 2.83 -19.07 -8.79
CA PRO A 61 3.56 -17.88 -8.38
C PRO A 61 3.44 -17.61 -6.87
N ARG A 62 4.53 -17.17 -6.26
CA ARG A 62 4.63 -16.82 -4.85
C ARG A 62 5.56 -15.64 -4.65
N MET A 63 5.32 -14.85 -3.58
CA MET A 63 6.24 -13.81 -3.11
C MET A 63 7.21 -14.41 -2.10
N THR A 64 8.47 -14.10 -2.27
CA THR A 64 9.52 -14.42 -1.30
C THR A 64 10.29 -13.17 -0.90
N LEU A 65 10.81 -13.15 0.32
CA LEU A 65 11.72 -12.13 0.84
C LEU A 65 12.90 -12.85 1.50
N GLY A 66 14.11 -12.52 1.08
CA GLY A 66 15.29 -13.23 1.59
C GLY A 66 15.29 -14.74 1.32
N GLY A 67 14.59 -15.19 0.27
CA GLY A 67 14.43 -16.59 -0.10
C GLY A 67 13.30 -17.34 0.62
N GLU A 68 12.65 -16.73 1.61
CA GLU A 68 11.54 -17.31 2.37
C GLU A 68 10.18 -16.79 1.89
N LEU A 69 9.13 -17.61 2.08
CA LEU A 69 7.77 -17.17 1.75
C LEU A 69 7.33 -16.00 2.63
N LEU A 70 6.86 -14.94 1.99
CA LEU A 70 6.29 -13.80 2.70
C LEU A 70 4.78 -13.97 2.89
N TYR A 71 4.32 -13.71 4.13
CA TYR A 71 2.93 -13.45 4.45
C TYR A 71 2.87 -12.25 5.38
N VAL A 72 2.30 -11.13 4.92
CA VAL A 72 2.31 -9.88 5.66
C VAL A 72 1.09 -9.01 5.37
N THR A 73 0.56 -8.39 6.42
CA THR A 73 -0.37 -7.27 6.33
C THR A 73 0.35 -6.00 6.79
N GLY A 74 0.29 -4.97 5.98
CA GLY A 74 0.81 -3.65 6.28
C GLY A 74 -0.26 -2.57 6.12
N VAL A 75 0.16 -1.35 5.83
CA VAL A 75 -0.74 -0.21 5.66
C VAL A 75 -0.42 0.58 4.39
N ASN A 76 -1.43 1.25 3.85
CA ASN A 76 -1.23 2.39 2.99
C ASN A 76 -0.94 3.62 3.87
N CYS A 77 0.03 4.42 3.49
CA CYS A 77 0.26 5.78 3.98
C CYS A 77 0.52 6.65 2.75
N TYR A 78 -0.55 6.93 1.98
CA TYR A 78 -0.41 7.51 0.64
C TYR A 78 0.40 8.80 0.65
N ASN A 79 0.25 9.63 1.68
CA ASN A 79 0.92 10.92 1.78
C ASN A 79 2.30 10.86 2.48
N LEU A 80 2.86 9.68 2.75
CA LEU A 80 4.12 9.53 3.48
C LEU A 80 5.25 10.37 2.89
N PHE A 81 5.39 10.40 1.57
CA PHE A 81 6.38 11.21 0.87
C PHE A 81 5.82 12.57 0.43
N VAL A 82 4.54 12.63 0.05
CA VAL A 82 3.89 13.89 -0.38
C VAL A 82 3.95 14.97 0.71
N GLN A 83 3.96 14.59 1.98
CA GLN A 83 4.12 15.50 3.12
C GLN A 83 5.39 16.37 3.06
N CYS A 84 6.41 15.93 2.29
CA CYS A 84 7.63 16.71 2.09
C CYS A 84 7.40 17.94 1.19
N HIS A 85 6.28 17.98 0.47
CA HIS A 85 5.97 18.96 -0.57
C HIS A 85 4.63 19.67 -0.32
N GLU A 86 4.18 19.73 0.93
CA GLU A 86 2.95 20.43 1.31
C GLU A 86 3.23 21.90 1.67
N ALA A 87 2.24 22.75 1.36
CA ALA A 87 2.25 24.17 1.73
C ALA A 87 3.50 24.94 1.26
N ASP A 88 3.94 24.69 0.01
CA ASP A 88 5.10 25.35 -0.62
C ASP A 88 6.40 25.20 0.17
N ARG A 89 6.55 24.11 0.91
CA ARG A 89 7.73 23.81 1.70
C ARG A 89 8.32 22.46 1.31
N MET A 90 9.63 22.46 1.10
CA MET A 90 10.42 21.23 1.03
C MET A 90 10.94 20.90 2.43
N GLY A 91 10.34 19.93 3.11
CA GLY A 91 10.75 19.58 4.45
C GLY A 91 10.39 18.16 4.87
N THR A 92 11.23 17.53 5.69
CA THR A 92 11.09 16.11 6.05
C THR A 92 10.50 15.87 7.44
N ALA A 93 10.29 16.91 8.25
CA ALA A 93 9.91 16.76 9.66
C ALA A 93 8.59 15.97 9.87
N MET A 94 7.61 16.15 8.99
CA MET A 94 6.34 15.43 9.08
C MET A 94 6.50 13.95 8.68
N MET A 95 7.26 13.70 7.62
CA MET A 95 7.62 12.36 7.16
C MET A 95 8.37 11.58 8.27
N GLU A 96 9.35 12.21 8.91
CA GLU A 96 10.13 11.61 10.02
C GLU A 96 9.23 11.23 11.20
N ARG A 97 8.28 12.10 11.57
CA ARG A 97 7.28 11.79 12.62
C ARG A 97 6.36 10.65 12.20
N THR A 98 5.96 10.62 10.93
CA THR A 98 5.13 9.53 10.41
C THR A 98 5.86 8.21 10.49
N VAL A 99 7.13 8.15 10.04
CA VAL A 99 7.95 6.94 10.12
C VAL A 99 8.16 6.48 11.57
N LYS A 100 8.34 7.43 12.51
CA LYS A 100 8.43 7.10 13.94
C LYS A 100 7.16 6.40 14.45
N VAL A 101 5.98 6.90 14.10
CA VAL A 101 4.71 6.25 14.52
C VAL A 101 4.56 4.88 13.85
N LEU A 102 4.94 4.73 12.58
CA LEU A 102 4.92 3.43 11.90
C LEU A 102 5.82 2.39 12.61
N GLU A 103 6.98 2.81 13.11
CA GLU A 103 7.87 2.00 13.94
C GLU A 103 7.22 1.64 15.28
N GLU A 104 6.68 2.62 16.02
CA GLU A 104 5.99 2.43 17.31
C GLU A 104 4.81 1.46 17.17
N GLU A 105 4.05 1.55 16.07
CA GLU A 105 2.94 0.63 15.76
C GLU A 105 3.39 -0.70 15.11
N GLN A 106 4.70 -0.89 14.94
CA GLN A 106 5.32 -2.11 14.38
C GLN A 106 4.79 -2.46 12.98
N VAL A 107 4.62 -1.43 12.15
CA VAL A 107 4.18 -1.61 10.76
C VAL A 107 5.31 -2.23 9.93
N PRO A 108 5.11 -3.42 9.35
CA PRO A 108 6.19 -4.12 8.64
C PRO A 108 6.42 -3.60 7.22
N ILE A 109 5.37 -3.11 6.56
CA ILE A 109 5.40 -2.70 5.16
C ILE A 109 4.41 -1.58 4.88
N VAL A 110 4.83 -0.60 4.08
CA VAL A 110 4.03 0.58 3.75
C VAL A 110 4.00 0.80 2.24
N ARG A 111 2.81 1.00 1.68
CA ARG A 111 2.60 1.49 0.32
C ARG A 111 2.33 3.00 0.37
N PHE A 112 2.96 3.77 -0.49
CA PHE A 112 2.86 5.23 -0.49
C PHE A 112 2.93 5.84 -1.88
N SER A 113 2.38 7.05 -2.04
CA SER A 113 2.55 7.83 -3.27
C SER A 113 3.98 8.35 -3.39
N CYS A 114 4.66 7.97 -4.47
CA CYS A 114 6.05 8.36 -4.71
C CYS A 114 6.17 9.52 -5.71
N SER A 115 5.06 10.13 -6.15
CA SER A 115 5.06 11.29 -7.05
C SER A 115 4.35 12.48 -6.43
N PRO A 116 4.56 13.69 -6.96
CA PRO A 116 3.67 14.82 -6.72
C PRO A 116 2.23 14.41 -7.02
N PHE A 117 1.28 14.89 -6.21
CA PHE A 117 -0.12 14.50 -6.35
C PHE A 117 -0.86 15.34 -7.41
N TYR A 118 -0.54 16.63 -7.49
CA TYR A 118 -1.12 17.56 -8.44
C TYR A 118 -0.09 18.07 -9.45
N ALA A 119 -0.53 18.41 -10.65
CA ALA A 119 0.30 19.02 -11.69
C ALA A 119 1.04 20.28 -11.20
N SER A 120 0.37 21.09 -10.38
CA SER A 120 0.98 22.28 -9.73
C SER A 120 2.15 21.97 -8.80
N GLN A 121 2.27 20.74 -8.32
CA GLN A 121 3.36 20.30 -7.44
C GLN A 121 4.56 19.73 -8.22
N MET A 122 4.44 19.58 -9.54
CA MET A 122 5.52 19.00 -10.35
C MET A 122 6.80 19.83 -10.33
N HIS A 123 6.71 21.13 -10.03
CA HIS A 123 7.87 22.01 -9.88
C HIS A 123 8.84 21.54 -8.80
N TYR A 124 8.38 20.83 -7.75
CA TYR A 124 9.26 20.24 -6.74
C TYR A 124 10.22 19.21 -7.34
N TYR A 125 9.75 18.42 -8.31
CA TYR A 125 10.61 17.51 -9.03
C TYR A 125 11.38 18.20 -10.17
N THR A 126 10.75 19.05 -10.97
CA THR A 126 11.38 19.57 -12.19
C THR A 126 12.37 20.73 -11.92
N GLU A 127 12.13 21.53 -10.89
CA GLU A 127 12.94 22.71 -10.57
C GLU A 127 13.83 22.50 -9.33
N GLN A 128 13.46 21.55 -8.45
CA GLN A 128 14.18 21.25 -7.20
C GLN A 128 14.54 19.76 -7.10
N LYS A 129 14.92 19.15 -8.23
CA LYS A 129 15.13 17.71 -8.37
C LYS A 129 16.07 17.13 -7.30
N GLU A 130 17.21 17.75 -7.07
CA GLU A 130 18.19 17.25 -6.09
C GLU A 130 17.61 17.15 -4.69
N GLN A 131 16.87 18.18 -4.24
CA GLN A 131 16.22 18.16 -2.94
C GLN A 131 15.09 17.15 -2.88
N PHE A 132 14.30 17.05 -3.96
CA PHE A 132 13.22 16.06 -4.08
C PHE A 132 13.74 14.64 -3.91
N LEU A 133 14.78 14.26 -4.67
CA LEU A 133 15.38 12.93 -4.60
C LEU A 133 16.14 12.70 -3.29
N SER A 134 16.77 13.75 -2.72
CA SER A 134 17.40 13.69 -1.39
C SER A 134 16.37 13.40 -0.29
N ASN A 135 15.18 14.02 -0.34
CA ASN A 135 14.11 13.74 0.62
C ASN A 135 13.58 12.29 0.47
N LEU A 136 13.47 11.79 -0.77
CA LEU A 136 13.07 10.42 -1.02
C LEU A 136 14.11 9.40 -0.51
N LYS A 137 15.39 9.67 -0.77
CA LYS A 137 16.48 8.88 -0.20
C LYS A 137 16.45 8.88 1.32
N LYS A 138 16.23 10.04 1.95
CA LYS A 138 16.11 10.13 3.40
C LYS A 138 14.98 9.27 3.96
N LEU A 139 13.84 9.22 3.26
CA LEU A 139 12.75 8.29 3.64
C LEU A 139 13.23 6.84 3.64
N ALA A 140 13.93 6.42 2.59
CA ALA A 140 14.45 5.07 2.50
C ALA A 140 15.53 4.78 3.58
N ASP A 141 16.46 5.71 3.82
CA ASP A 141 17.48 5.58 4.89
C ASP A 141 16.81 5.39 6.28
N LEU A 142 15.73 6.14 6.55
CA LEU A 142 14.97 6.02 7.80
C LEU A 142 14.24 4.67 7.91
N CYS A 143 13.70 4.17 6.82
CA CYS A 143 12.99 2.88 6.80
C CYS A 143 13.97 1.69 6.84
N ASP A 144 15.15 1.79 6.23
CA ASP A 144 16.23 0.81 6.39
C ASP A 144 16.62 0.66 7.85
N GLN A 145 16.85 1.78 8.55
CA GLN A 145 17.22 1.80 9.97
C GLN A 145 16.15 1.21 10.89
N ARG A 146 14.87 1.25 10.48
CA ARG A 146 13.72 0.81 11.27
C ARG A 146 13.10 -0.49 10.79
N HIS A 147 13.72 -1.10 9.78
CA HIS A 147 13.27 -2.35 9.19
C HIS A 147 11.81 -2.30 8.70
N ILE A 148 11.41 -1.19 8.10
CA ILE A 148 10.09 -1.00 7.50
C ILE A 148 10.21 -1.12 5.98
N LEU A 149 9.54 -2.10 5.39
CA LEU A 149 9.51 -2.27 3.94
C LEU A 149 8.67 -1.19 3.25
N LEU A 150 9.08 -0.77 2.06
CA LEU A 150 8.44 0.27 1.26
C LEU A 150 7.98 -0.26 -0.10
N ILE A 151 6.79 0.11 -0.51
CA ILE A 151 6.26 -0.04 -1.87
C ILE A 151 5.94 1.36 -2.41
N PRO A 152 6.84 1.98 -3.17
CA PRO A 152 6.55 3.21 -3.87
C PRO A 152 5.57 2.95 -5.00
N SER A 153 4.36 3.55 -4.95
CA SER A 153 3.44 3.67 -6.06
C SER A 153 3.87 4.90 -6.86
N VAL A 154 4.54 4.67 -7.99
CA VAL A 154 5.35 5.72 -8.64
C VAL A 154 4.47 6.80 -9.28
N PHE A 155 3.29 6.42 -9.83
CA PHE A 155 2.36 7.35 -10.45
C PHE A 155 0.99 7.30 -9.76
N TRP A 156 0.83 8.08 -8.68
CA TRP A 156 -0.40 7.99 -7.89
C TRP A 156 -1.62 8.57 -8.60
N ASN A 157 -1.52 9.84 -8.99
CA ASN A 157 -2.60 10.53 -9.69
C ASN A 157 -2.34 10.52 -11.20
N LYS A 158 -3.17 9.79 -11.94
CA LYS A 158 -3.03 9.62 -13.40
C LYS A 158 -3.18 10.89 -14.21
N GLU A 159 -3.83 11.91 -13.66
CA GLU A 159 -3.99 13.22 -14.31
C GLU A 159 -2.75 14.11 -14.17
N CYS A 160 -1.93 13.90 -13.12
CA CYS A 160 -0.84 14.79 -12.74
C CYS A 160 0.17 15.05 -13.87
N PHE A 161 0.69 14.01 -14.49
CA PHE A 161 1.73 14.12 -15.52
C PHE A 161 1.20 14.68 -16.84
N PRO A 162 0.05 14.21 -17.39
CA PRO A 162 -0.53 14.79 -18.59
C PRO A 162 -0.88 16.26 -18.42
N GLU A 163 -1.53 16.62 -17.33
CA GLU A 163 -1.91 18.01 -17.02
C GLU A 163 -0.67 18.92 -16.94
N TYR A 164 0.40 18.48 -16.26
CA TYR A 164 1.67 19.21 -16.21
C TYR A 164 2.29 19.42 -17.59
N CYS A 165 2.19 18.41 -18.47
CA CYS A 165 2.71 18.47 -19.83
C CYS A 165 1.81 19.27 -20.79
N GLY A 166 0.60 19.66 -20.37
CA GLY A 166 -0.42 20.27 -21.21
C GLY A 166 -0.98 19.28 -22.24
N GLU A 167 -1.07 18.00 -21.88
CA GLU A 167 -1.55 16.91 -22.72
C GLU A 167 -2.77 16.22 -22.07
N GLU A 168 -3.54 15.48 -22.86
CA GLU A 168 -4.68 14.71 -22.38
C GLU A 168 -4.21 13.38 -21.76
N ILE A 169 -5.04 12.77 -20.92
CA ILE A 169 -4.71 11.51 -20.20
C ILE A 169 -4.30 10.37 -21.15
N LYS A 170 -4.81 10.31 -22.36
CA LYS A 170 -4.41 9.32 -23.39
C LYS A 170 -2.92 9.39 -23.76
N ALA A 171 -2.24 10.50 -23.42
CA ALA A 171 -0.81 10.68 -23.69
C ALA A 171 0.08 9.64 -22.99
N TRP A 172 -0.40 9.00 -21.90
CA TRP A 172 0.25 7.85 -21.28
C TRP A 172 0.54 6.71 -22.27
N GLY A 173 -0.34 6.51 -23.27
CA GLY A 173 -0.21 5.48 -24.31
C GLY A 173 0.59 5.89 -25.52
N ASN A 174 1.07 7.13 -25.61
CA ASN A 174 1.81 7.64 -26.76
C ASN A 174 3.30 7.81 -26.43
N THR A 175 4.13 6.89 -26.88
CA THR A 175 5.59 6.88 -26.61
C THR A 175 6.33 8.14 -27.10
N SER A 176 5.72 8.94 -27.98
CA SER A 176 6.28 10.20 -28.47
C SER A 176 5.83 11.42 -27.67
N SER A 177 4.83 11.27 -26.77
CA SER A 177 4.30 12.36 -25.95
C SER A 177 5.31 12.88 -24.95
N LYS A 178 5.09 14.09 -24.43
CA LYS A 178 5.86 14.66 -23.33
C LYS A 178 5.60 13.88 -22.04
N THR A 179 4.33 13.51 -21.81
CA THR A 179 3.89 12.70 -20.66
C THR A 179 4.67 11.39 -20.59
N TYR A 180 4.73 10.62 -21.67
CA TYR A 180 5.43 9.34 -21.68
C TYR A 180 6.94 9.49 -21.45
N LYS A 181 7.57 10.48 -22.09
CA LYS A 181 8.99 10.76 -21.90
C LYS A 181 9.29 11.15 -20.47
N LEU A 182 8.48 12.04 -19.89
CA LEU A 182 8.60 12.45 -18.49
C LEU A 182 8.38 11.26 -17.53
N MET A 183 7.43 10.38 -17.84
CA MET A 183 7.21 9.13 -17.10
C MET A 183 8.49 8.27 -17.05
N ILE A 184 9.13 8.07 -18.21
CA ILE A 184 10.35 7.27 -18.29
C ILE A 184 11.49 7.92 -17.52
N ASP A 185 11.70 9.22 -17.65
CA ASP A 185 12.79 9.93 -16.97
C ASP A 185 12.56 9.98 -15.45
N TYR A 186 11.32 10.21 -15.02
CA TYR A 186 10.93 10.13 -13.63
C TYR A 186 11.19 8.73 -13.04
N THR A 187 10.78 7.67 -13.76
CA THR A 187 11.02 6.28 -13.35
C THR A 187 12.51 6.02 -13.16
N LYS A 188 13.37 6.46 -14.09
CA LYS A 188 14.83 6.30 -13.97
C LYS A 188 15.39 6.96 -12.70
N ASP A 189 14.97 8.19 -12.41
CA ASP A 189 15.44 8.93 -11.25
C ASP A 189 15.01 8.26 -9.94
N ILE A 190 13.75 7.82 -9.84
CA ILE A 190 13.23 7.11 -8.67
C ILE A 190 13.93 5.77 -8.47
N VAL A 191 14.11 4.98 -9.55
CA VAL A 191 14.79 3.69 -9.47
C VAL A 191 16.26 3.87 -9.04
N ASN A 192 16.97 4.81 -9.64
CA ASN A 192 18.36 5.07 -9.27
C ASN A 192 18.52 5.58 -7.83
N THR A 193 17.50 6.25 -7.28
CA THR A 193 17.52 6.73 -5.90
C THR A 193 17.28 5.60 -4.89
N LEU A 194 16.44 4.61 -5.22
CA LEU A 194 15.94 3.65 -4.22
C LEU A 194 16.48 2.22 -4.38
N LYS A 195 16.98 1.81 -5.55
CA LYS A 195 17.28 0.41 -5.88
C LYS A 195 18.25 -0.30 -4.93
N ASP A 196 19.13 0.44 -4.28
CA ASP A 196 20.16 -0.12 -3.39
C ASP A 196 19.69 -0.25 -1.92
N HIS A 197 18.47 0.23 -1.59
CA HIS A 197 17.92 0.16 -0.26
C HIS A 197 17.28 -1.20 0.05
N LYS A 198 17.54 -1.73 1.25
CA LYS A 198 16.95 -2.98 1.74
C LYS A 198 15.45 -2.85 2.01
N CYS A 199 15.01 -1.68 2.46
CA CYS A 199 13.60 -1.40 2.71
C CYS A 199 12.75 -1.39 1.45
N LEU A 200 13.32 -1.22 0.27
CA LEU A 200 12.56 -1.27 -0.97
C LEU A 200 12.07 -2.69 -1.25
N ALA A 201 10.76 -2.91 -1.02
CA ALA A 201 10.13 -4.21 -1.19
C ALA A 201 9.86 -4.53 -2.66
N ALA A 202 9.19 -3.66 -3.36
CA ALA A 202 8.76 -3.85 -4.75
C ALA A 202 8.56 -2.50 -5.42
N TRP A 203 8.50 -2.47 -6.74
CA TRP A 203 8.11 -1.32 -7.53
C TRP A 203 6.65 -1.42 -7.90
N GLU A 204 5.88 -0.35 -7.73
CA GLU A 204 4.50 -0.32 -8.19
C GLU A 204 4.30 0.81 -9.19
N PHE A 205 3.62 0.50 -10.31
CA PHE A 205 3.40 1.46 -11.40
C PHE A 205 2.64 2.69 -10.90
N GLY A 206 1.43 2.49 -10.36
CA GLY A 206 0.61 3.62 -9.97
C GLY A 206 -0.69 3.21 -9.28
N ASN A 207 -1.54 4.20 -8.99
CA ASN A 207 -2.79 3.95 -8.27
C ASN A 207 -4.00 3.91 -9.21
N GLU A 208 -4.65 2.75 -9.30
CA GLU A 208 -5.99 2.57 -9.91
C GLU A 208 -6.13 3.10 -11.35
N PHE A 209 -5.09 2.99 -12.18
CA PHE A 209 -5.15 3.43 -13.57
C PHE A 209 -6.27 2.73 -14.35
N ASN A 210 -6.54 1.46 -14.05
CA ASN A 210 -7.61 0.69 -14.67
C ASN A 210 -9.00 1.29 -14.46
N LEU A 211 -9.24 2.05 -13.38
CA LEU A 211 -10.52 2.70 -13.13
C LEU A 211 -10.81 3.88 -14.06
N GLY A 212 -9.80 4.45 -14.71
CA GLY A 212 -9.96 5.46 -15.74
C GLY A 212 -10.16 4.88 -17.13
N ALA A 213 -9.87 3.58 -17.32
CA ALA A 213 -9.78 2.99 -18.67
C ALA A 213 -11.15 2.69 -19.28
N ASP A 214 -11.30 3.03 -20.57
CA ASP A 214 -12.42 2.71 -21.44
C ASP A 214 -13.79 3.22 -20.98
N ILE A 215 -13.82 4.26 -20.12
CA ILE A 215 -15.07 4.86 -19.67
C ILE A 215 -15.26 6.22 -20.33
N ASP A 216 -16.50 6.47 -20.76
CA ASP A 216 -16.95 7.77 -21.23
C ASP A 216 -17.53 8.55 -20.05
N ILE A 217 -16.66 9.23 -19.30
CA ILE A 217 -17.06 10.17 -18.26
C ILE A 217 -16.75 11.58 -18.76
N ALA A 218 -17.71 12.47 -18.68
CA ALA A 218 -17.53 13.87 -19.04
C ALA A 218 -16.30 14.47 -18.33
N GLY A 219 -15.33 14.96 -19.12
CA GLY A 219 -14.04 15.48 -18.63
C GLY A 219 -12.88 14.49 -18.65
N TYR A 220 -13.11 13.19 -18.87
CA TYR A 220 -12.06 12.22 -19.21
C TYR A 220 -12.03 12.06 -20.73
N ALA A 221 -10.96 12.53 -21.35
CA ALA A 221 -10.65 12.16 -22.73
C ALA A 221 -10.48 10.64 -22.83
N GLU A 222 -10.61 10.06 -24.03
CA GLU A 222 -10.40 8.63 -24.24
C GLU A 222 -9.09 8.14 -23.59
N PHE A 223 -9.23 7.26 -22.65
CA PHE A 223 -8.10 6.58 -21.98
C PHE A 223 -8.29 5.07 -22.14
N PRO A 224 -7.90 4.50 -23.29
CA PRO A 224 -8.12 3.08 -23.56
C PRO A 224 -7.21 2.18 -22.73
N ALA A 225 -7.63 0.94 -22.49
CA ALA A 225 -6.81 -0.10 -21.85
C ALA A 225 -5.44 -0.25 -22.50
N ALA A 226 -5.35 -0.06 -23.82
CA ALA A 226 -4.09 -0.06 -24.56
C ALA A 226 -3.13 1.07 -24.15
N ALA A 227 -3.65 2.23 -23.71
CA ALA A 227 -2.81 3.29 -23.16
C ALA A 227 -2.24 2.91 -21.79
N VAL A 228 -3.05 2.25 -20.93
CA VAL A 228 -2.60 1.71 -19.67
C VAL A 228 -1.53 0.64 -19.90
N GLU A 229 -1.75 -0.29 -20.85
CA GLU A 229 -0.77 -1.31 -21.26
C GLU A 229 0.56 -0.68 -21.65
N THR A 230 0.54 0.32 -22.54
CA THR A 230 1.74 0.98 -23.04
C THR A 230 2.52 1.65 -21.91
N ALA A 231 1.84 2.37 -21.02
CA ALA A 231 2.46 3.02 -19.87
C ALA A 231 3.06 2.01 -18.88
N CYS A 232 2.28 1.00 -18.49
CA CYS A 232 2.72 -0.08 -17.61
C CYS A 232 3.94 -0.82 -18.16
N LYS A 233 3.93 -1.10 -19.48
CA LYS A 233 5.05 -1.77 -20.16
C LYS A 233 6.31 -0.92 -20.13
N GLY A 234 6.22 0.36 -20.51
CA GLY A 234 7.37 1.27 -20.49
C GLY A 234 7.97 1.45 -19.10
N PHE A 235 7.12 1.61 -18.09
CA PHE A 235 7.55 1.62 -16.69
C PHE A 235 8.28 0.33 -16.32
N ALA A 236 7.64 -0.82 -16.54
CA ALA A 236 8.18 -2.11 -16.11
C ALA A 236 9.49 -2.48 -16.81
N GLU A 237 9.63 -2.18 -18.11
CA GLU A 237 10.87 -2.36 -18.87
C GLU A 237 11.97 -1.44 -18.34
N THR A 238 11.65 -0.19 -17.99
CA THR A 238 12.61 0.75 -17.40
C THR A 238 13.10 0.25 -16.05
N VAL A 239 12.19 -0.17 -15.17
CA VAL A 239 12.55 -0.75 -13.87
C VAL A 239 13.44 -1.99 -14.04
N ALA A 240 13.00 -2.95 -14.85
CA ALA A 240 13.75 -4.20 -15.09
C ALA A 240 15.14 -3.97 -15.64
N SER A 241 15.35 -2.88 -16.42
CA SER A 241 16.66 -2.54 -16.97
C SER A 241 17.63 -1.92 -15.95
N LEU A 242 17.12 -1.35 -14.86
CA LEU A 242 17.89 -0.54 -13.91
C LEU A 242 18.02 -1.18 -12.53
N ASP A 243 17.08 -2.04 -12.13
CA ASP A 243 17.10 -2.71 -10.82
C ASP A 243 17.73 -4.10 -10.95
N PRO A 244 18.98 -4.29 -10.47
CA PRO A 244 19.68 -5.58 -10.55
C PRO A 244 19.13 -6.62 -9.56
N GLN A 245 18.21 -6.21 -8.67
CA GLN A 245 17.66 -7.08 -7.64
C GLN A 245 16.51 -7.96 -8.16
N ASP A 246 15.98 -7.72 -9.36
CA ASP A 246 14.82 -8.42 -9.92
C ASP A 246 13.58 -8.37 -9.00
N ARG A 247 13.38 -7.24 -8.31
CA ARG A 247 12.23 -7.04 -7.43
C ARG A 247 10.92 -7.19 -8.18
N LEU A 248 9.86 -7.55 -7.46
CA LEU A 248 8.52 -7.54 -8.03
C LEU A 248 8.17 -6.16 -8.62
N ILE A 249 7.56 -6.19 -9.79
CA ILE A 249 6.99 -5.02 -10.47
C ILE A 249 5.48 -5.19 -10.46
N LEU A 250 4.82 -4.36 -9.67
CA LEU A 250 3.42 -4.43 -9.29
C LEU A 250 2.58 -3.47 -10.13
N SER A 251 1.30 -3.79 -10.34
CA SER A 251 0.41 -2.95 -11.14
C SER A 251 -0.19 -1.77 -10.37
N GLY A 252 -0.57 -1.96 -9.11
CA GLY A 252 -1.34 -0.98 -8.32
C GLY A 252 -2.77 -0.75 -8.82
N HIS A 253 -3.31 -1.67 -9.59
CA HIS A 253 -4.68 -1.59 -10.08
C HIS A 253 -5.69 -1.98 -9.00
N SER A 254 -6.87 -1.36 -9.08
CA SER A 254 -8.07 -1.80 -8.36
C SER A 254 -8.67 -3.04 -9.01
N VAL A 255 -9.74 -3.60 -8.40
CA VAL A 255 -10.56 -4.64 -9.03
C VAL A 255 -11.02 -4.15 -10.41
N MET A 256 -10.84 -4.97 -11.44
CA MET A 256 -11.34 -4.65 -12.78
C MET A 256 -12.87 -4.48 -12.74
N ARG A 257 -13.42 -3.56 -13.50
CA ARG A 257 -14.90 -3.46 -13.63
C ARG A 257 -15.50 -4.78 -14.10
N ASN A 258 -16.74 -5.04 -13.73
CA ASN A 258 -17.45 -6.23 -14.17
C ASN A 258 -17.65 -6.30 -15.70
N ALA A 259 -17.42 -5.20 -16.41
CA ALA A 259 -17.54 -5.06 -17.87
C ALA A 259 -16.24 -4.56 -18.52
N GLN A 260 -15.08 -4.69 -17.88
CA GLN A 260 -13.84 -4.01 -18.37
C GLN A 260 -13.41 -4.50 -19.75
N TRP A 261 -13.48 -5.80 -20.00
CA TRP A 261 -13.17 -6.36 -21.31
C TRP A 261 -14.16 -5.91 -22.37
N ASN A 262 -15.47 -5.95 -22.05
CA ASN A 262 -16.53 -5.52 -22.96
C ASN A 262 -16.47 -4.00 -23.24
N LEU A 263 -16.10 -3.19 -22.28
CA LEU A 263 -15.84 -1.76 -22.48
C LEU A 263 -14.68 -1.53 -23.46
N ALA A 264 -13.58 -2.22 -23.28
CA ALA A 264 -12.40 -2.12 -24.13
C ALA A 264 -12.67 -2.55 -25.59
N HIS A 265 -13.40 -3.67 -25.80
CA HIS A 265 -13.55 -4.28 -27.12
C HIS A 265 -14.86 -3.92 -27.82
N ASN A 266 -15.95 -3.82 -27.07
CA ASN A 266 -17.31 -3.73 -27.60
C ASN A 266 -18.01 -2.40 -27.27
N LYS A 267 -17.36 -1.51 -26.49
CA LYS A 267 -17.96 -0.29 -25.92
C LYS A 267 -19.31 -0.60 -25.21
N SER A 268 -19.34 -1.70 -24.48
CA SER A 268 -20.55 -2.25 -23.85
C SER A 268 -20.34 -2.47 -22.35
N TRP A 269 -21.38 -2.20 -21.57
CA TRP A 269 -21.43 -2.50 -20.14
C TRP A 269 -21.91 -3.93 -19.83
N ALA A 270 -21.96 -4.80 -20.83
CA ALA A 270 -22.25 -6.22 -20.59
C ALA A 270 -21.19 -6.84 -19.67
N THR A 271 -21.65 -7.67 -18.73
CA THR A 271 -20.77 -8.32 -17.75
C THR A 271 -19.81 -9.29 -18.43
N ASP A 272 -18.54 -9.19 -18.09
CA ASP A 272 -17.48 -10.06 -18.57
C ASP A 272 -17.60 -11.48 -18.01
N SER A 273 -17.16 -12.49 -18.78
CA SER A 273 -16.87 -13.81 -18.26
C SER A 273 -15.54 -13.82 -17.49
N PHE A 274 -15.30 -14.87 -16.70
CA PHE A 274 -14.03 -15.03 -16.00
C PHE A 274 -12.84 -15.08 -16.97
N LYS A 275 -13.00 -15.70 -18.15
CA LYS A 275 -11.97 -15.73 -19.19
C LYS A 275 -11.64 -14.31 -19.70
N GLN A 276 -12.65 -13.49 -19.96
CA GLN A 276 -12.47 -12.10 -20.39
C GLN A 276 -11.79 -11.24 -19.30
N TYR A 277 -12.15 -11.46 -18.05
CA TYR A 277 -11.45 -10.82 -16.93
C TYR A 277 -9.96 -11.17 -16.87
N VAL A 278 -9.59 -12.45 -17.06
CA VAL A 278 -8.17 -12.85 -17.11
C VAL A 278 -7.46 -12.17 -18.28
N GLU A 279 -8.09 -12.13 -19.45
CA GLU A 279 -7.53 -11.51 -20.65
C GLU A 279 -7.26 -10.02 -20.47
N ILE A 280 -8.26 -9.23 -20.03
CA ILE A 280 -8.09 -7.79 -19.85
C ILE A 280 -7.11 -7.45 -18.71
N THR A 281 -7.09 -8.27 -17.67
CA THR A 281 -6.08 -8.14 -16.58
C THR A 281 -4.68 -8.35 -17.14
N GLY A 282 -4.50 -9.33 -18.03
CA GLY A 282 -3.22 -9.58 -18.71
C GLY A 282 -2.75 -8.41 -19.57
N VAL A 283 -3.68 -7.76 -20.29
CA VAL A 283 -3.41 -6.53 -21.07
C VAL A 283 -2.92 -5.40 -20.15
N MET A 284 -3.65 -5.13 -19.07
CA MET A 284 -3.31 -4.04 -18.14
C MET A 284 -2.13 -4.34 -17.23
N THR A 285 -1.65 -5.57 -17.18
CA THR A 285 -0.45 -5.97 -16.43
C THR A 285 0.58 -6.65 -17.34
N PRO A 286 1.10 -5.94 -18.37
CA PRO A 286 1.98 -6.54 -19.38
C PRO A 286 3.32 -7.00 -18.77
N LYS A 287 3.97 -7.97 -19.41
CA LYS A 287 5.36 -8.34 -19.06
C LYS A 287 6.30 -7.16 -19.34
N PRO A 288 7.34 -6.95 -18.52
CA PRO A 288 7.87 -7.79 -17.43
C PRO A 288 7.18 -7.61 -16.07
N MET A 289 6.08 -6.84 -15.95
CA MET A 289 5.31 -6.72 -14.72
C MET A 289 4.86 -8.11 -14.24
N ASN A 290 5.17 -8.44 -12.99
CA ASN A 290 5.01 -9.78 -12.42
C ASN A 290 4.18 -9.83 -11.13
N GLY A 291 3.60 -8.69 -10.71
CA GLY A 291 2.66 -8.60 -9.61
C GLY A 291 1.33 -8.00 -10.04
N MET A 292 0.24 -8.68 -9.72
CA MET A 292 -1.15 -8.26 -9.96
C MET A 292 -1.76 -7.79 -8.65
N SER A 293 -2.24 -6.55 -8.61
CA SER A 293 -3.01 -6.04 -7.47
C SER A 293 -4.50 -6.04 -7.71
N GLU A 294 -5.23 -6.07 -6.60
CA GLU A 294 -6.59 -5.56 -6.52
C GLU A 294 -6.74 -4.69 -5.27
N HIS A 295 -7.62 -3.69 -5.33
CA HIS A 295 -8.10 -2.94 -4.19
C HIS A 295 -9.48 -3.51 -3.83
N VAL A 296 -9.52 -4.31 -2.76
CA VAL A 296 -10.69 -5.15 -2.43
C VAL A 296 -11.48 -4.51 -1.31
N TYR A 297 -12.61 -3.93 -1.67
CA TYR A 297 -13.63 -3.45 -0.75
C TYR A 297 -14.84 -4.40 -0.76
N ASP A 298 -15.93 -4.06 -0.11
CA ASP A 298 -17.10 -4.96 0.04
C ASP A 298 -18.03 -4.98 -1.18
N GLU A 299 -17.56 -4.54 -2.33
CA GLU A 299 -18.35 -4.52 -3.57
C GLU A 299 -18.39 -5.91 -4.20
N PRO A 300 -19.60 -6.39 -4.64
CA PRO A 300 -19.72 -7.71 -5.22
C PRO A 300 -19.05 -7.77 -6.60
N ARG A 301 -18.33 -8.85 -6.85
CA ARG A 301 -17.83 -9.22 -8.17
C ARG A 301 -18.84 -10.10 -8.89
N VAL A 302 -19.15 -9.74 -10.14
CA VAL A 302 -20.08 -10.52 -10.99
C VAL A 302 -19.36 -10.97 -12.25
N PHE A 303 -19.57 -12.23 -12.64
CA PHE A 303 -19.15 -12.75 -13.94
C PHE A 303 -20.35 -13.33 -14.68
N SER A 304 -20.39 -13.17 -16.00
CA SER A 304 -21.50 -13.65 -16.83
C SER A 304 -21.66 -15.18 -16.83
N ASP A 305 -20.58 -15.90 -16.56
CA ASP A 305 -20.51 -17.36 -16.52
C ASP A 305 -20.50 -17.97 -15.11
N LEU A 306 -20.26 -17.17 -14.05
CA LEU A 306 -20.18 -17.64 -12.66
C LEU A 306 -21.22 -17.00 -11.74
N GLY A 307 -21.87 -15.90 -12.19
CA GLY A 307 -22.78 -15.11 -11.35
C GLY A 307 -22.03 -14.22 -10.36
N GLU A 308 -22.74 -13.80 -9.31
CA GLU A 308 -22.20 -12.96 -8.24
C GLU A 308 -21.37 -13.79 -7.26
N LEU A 309 -20.19 -13.30 -6.92
CA LEU A 309 -19.25 -13.94 -6.01
C LEU A 309 -19.23 -13.21 -4.67
N ASN A 310 -19.23 -13.95 -3.57
CA ASN A 310 -18.88 -13.37 -2.28
C ASN A 310 -17.39 -13.04 -2.23
N LEU A 311 -17.00 -12.23 -1.25
CA LEU A 311 -15.65 -11.69 -1.09
C LEU A 311 -14.54 -12.77 -1.13
N SER A 312 -14.77 -13.91 -0.46
CA SER A 312 -13.76 -14.99 -0.42
C SER A 312 -13.57 -15.66 -1.79
N TYR A 313 -14.67 -15.88 -2.53
CA TYR A 313 -14.61 -16.44 -3.90
C TYR A 313 -14.02 -15.42 -4.89
N GLN A 314 -14.30 -14.13 -4.72
CA GLN A 314 -13.70 -13.07 -5.52
C GLN A 314 -12.17 -13.14 -5.41
N VAL A 315 -11.63 -13.13 -4.19
CA VAL A 315 -10.18 -13.23 -3.96
C VAL A 315 -9.60 -14.54 -4.49
N ALA A 316 -10.32 -15.67 -4.33
CA ALA A 316 -9.87 -16.95 -4.88
C ALA A 316 -9.77 -16.90 -6.41
N LYS A 317 -10.74 -16.27 -7.11
CA LYS A 317 -10.73 -16.12 -8.57
C LYS A 317 -9.66 -15.12 -9.05
N ALA A 318 -9.42 -14.05 -8.31
CA ALA A 318 -8.32 -13.13 -8.61
C ALA A 318 -6.94 -13.82 -8.49
N LYS A 319 -6.75 -14.67 -7.48
CA LYS A 319 -5.54 -15.50 -7.34
C LYS A 319 -5.40 -16.52 -8.47
N GLU A 320 -6.49 -17.11 -8.92
CA GLU A 320 -6.52 -18.02 -10.08
C GLU A 320 -6.10 -17.29 -11.36
N ALA A 321 -6.63 -16.07 -11.58
CA ALA A 321 -6.26 -15.23 -12.72
C ALA A 321 -4.79 -14.86 -12.68
N ALA A 322 -4.28 -14.40 -11.54
CA ALA A 322 -2.86 -14.07 -11.36
C ALA A 322 -1.96 -15.29 -11.64
N ALA A 323 -2.33 -16.47 -11.14
CA ALA A 323 -1.59 -17.70 -11.39
C ALA A 323 -1.60 -18.09 -12.89
N THR A 324 -2.74 -17.92 -13.57
CA THR A 324 -2.86 -18.14 -15.02
C THR A 324 -1.94 -17.21 -15.82
N LEU A 325 -1.79 -15.97 -15.35
CA LEU A 325 -0.90 -14.96 -15.95
C LEU A 325 0.57 -15.09 -15.51
N GLY A 326 0.88 -16.05 -14.62
CA GLY A 326 2.24 -16.22 -14.07
C GLY A 326 2.68 -15.11 -13.13
N LYS A 327 1.73 -14.47 -12.42
CA LYS A 327 1.97 -13.30 -11.54
C LYS A 327 1.70 -13.61 -10.09
N ALA A 328 2.43 -12.96 -9.19
CA ALA A 328 2.07 -12.92 -7.77
C ALA A 328 0.82 -12.03 -7.57
N TYR A 329 -0.05 -12.43 -6.66
CA TYR A 329 -1.25 -11.68 -6.29
C TYR A 329 -1.08 -10.97 -4.95
N TYR A 330 -1.54 -9.72 -4.87
CA TYR A 330 -1.64 -8.99 -3.62
C TYR A 330 -2.87 -8.09 -3.57
N ILE A 331 -3.28 -7.74 -2.35
CA ILE A 331 -4.36 -6.78 -2.10
C ILE A 331 -3.70 -5.45 -1.74
N GLY A 332 -3.69 -4.51 -2.71
CA GLY A 332 -3.06 -3.20 -2.58
C GLY A 332 -3.80 -2.28 -1.61
N GLU A 333 -5.13 -2.43 -1.54
CA GLU A 333 -5.96 -1.70 -0.60
C GLU A 333 -7.12 -2.57 -0.12
N PHE A 334 -7.47 -2.46 1.14
CA PHE A 334 -8.71 -2.99 1.68
C PHE A 334 -9.15 -2.17 2.88
N THR A 335 -10.46 -2.06 3.05
CA THR A 335 -11.14 -1.38 4.15
C THR A 335 -10.48 -0.09 4.65
N GLY A 336 -11.26 0.79 5.23
CA GLY A 336 -10.81 2.06 5.79
C GLY A 336 -11.94 2.64 6.66
N PRO A 337 -11.71 3.76 7.36
CA PRO A 337 -12.70 4.32 8.27
C PRO A 337 -14.05 4.55 7.63
N LYS A 338 -14.08 5.08 6.39
CA LYS A 338 -15.33 5.37 5.67
C LYS A 338 -16.06 4.10 5.24
N THR A 339 -15.33 3.12 4.69
CA THR A 339 -15.91 1.85 4.24
C THR A 339 -16.29 0.95 5.40
N ALA A 340 -15.55 1.04 6.51
CA ALA A 340 -15.83 0.30 7.72
C ALA A 340 -16.93 0.97 8.60
N ASN A 341 -17.29 2.23 8.36
CA ASN A 341 -18.20 3.02 9.19
C ASN A 341 -17.88 2.94 10.70
N GLY A 342 -16.57 2.86 11.04
CA GLY A 342 -16.12 2.59 12.40
C GLY A 342 -16.36 1.16 12.88
N ASP A 343 -16.87 0.27 12.03
CA ASP A 343 -17.16 -1.13 12.38
C ASP A 343 -15.88 -2.00 12.29
N SER A 344 -15.37 -2.37 13.45
CA SER A 344 -14.22 -3.25 13.58
C SER A 344 -14.45 -4.65 12.99
N THR A 345 -15.70 -5.07 12.80
CA THR A 345 -16.03 -6.41 12.26
C THR A 345 -15.65 -6.50 10.79
N ILE A 346 -15.71 -5.41 10.04
CA ILE A 346 -15.30 -5.37 8.62
C ILE A 346 -13.79 -5.62 8.50
N VAL A 347 -12.95 -4.91 9.26
CA VAL A 347 -11.49 -5.11 9.26
C VAL A 347 -11.14 -6.54 9.65
N LYS A 348 -11.78 -7.07 10.70
CA LYS A 348 -11.59 -8.44 11.16
C LYS A 348 -11.97 -9.45 10.08
N ARG A 349 -13.10 -9.25 9.38
CA ARG A 349 -13.58 -10.12 8.31
C ARG A 349 -12.57 -10.18 7.16
N HIS A 350 -12.07 -9.02 6.70
CA HIS A 350 -11.05 -8.96 5.66
C HIS A 350 -9.76 -9.68 6.09
N CYS A 351 -9.21 -9.35 7.24
CA CYS A 351 -8.01 -10.02 7.75
C CYS A 351 -8.19 -11.54 7.89
N SER A 352 -9.37 -11.98 8.37
CA SER A 352 -9.67 -13.42 8.48
C SER A 352 -9.75 -14.10 7.12
N MET A 353 -10.34 -13.42 6.13
CA MET A 353 -10.42 -13.91 4.76
C MET A 353 -9.02 -13.97 4.12
N HIS A 354 -8.19 -12.93 4.29
CA HIS A 354 -6.82 -12.91 3.77
C HIS A 354 -6.00 -14.08 4.34
N LEU A 355 -6.14 -14.36 5.64
CA LEU A 355 -5.48 -15.50 6.27
C LEU A 355 -5.98 -16.84 5.67
N SER A 356 -7.31 -17.03 5.57
CA SER A 356 -7.90 -18.26 5.04
C SER A 356 -7.57 -18.50 3.57
N GLN A 357 -7.52 -17.45 2.77
CA GLN A 357 -7.14 -17.48 1.35
C GLN A 357 -5.63 -17.48 1.13
N LYS A 358 -4.82 -17.41 2.20
CA LYS A 358 -3.35 -17.31 2.10
C LYS A 358 -2.93 -16.18 1.17
N VAL A 359 -3.47 -14.96 1.37
CA VAL A 359 -3.04 -13.76 0.68
C VAL A 359 -1.69 -13.35 1.25
N GLN A 360 -0.67 -13.27 0.39
CA GLN A 360 0.71 -13.07 0.85
C GLN A 360 1.00 -11.63 1.26
N LEU A 361 0.38 -10.66 0.60
CA LEU A 361 0.55 -9.24 0.89
C LEU A 361 -0.81 -8.55 0.85
N SER A 362 -1.15 -7.83 1.90
CA SER A 362 -2.34 -6.99 1.96
C SER A 362 -2.09 -5.71 2.74
N LEU A 363 -2.73 -4.60 2.34
CA LEU A 363 -2.43 -3.27 2.86
C LEU A 363 -3.71 -2.55 3.28
N ILE A 364 -3.85 -2.24 4.57
CA ILE A 364 -5.02 -1.54 5.11
C ILE A 364 -5.05 -0.10 4.57
N TRP A 365 -6.17 0.32 4.04
CA TRP A 365 -6.41 1.71 3.69
C TRP A 365 -6.92 2.48 4.91
N ASN A 366 -6.39 3.58 5.31
CA ASN A 366 -5.11 4.24 5.03
C ASN A 366 -4.69 4.98 6.29
N TYR A 367 -3.44 4.84 6.71
CA TYR A 367 -2.88 5.58 7.84
C TYR A 367 -2.40 6.96 7.39
N ALA A 368 -2.71 8.00 8.19
CA ALA A 368 -2.13 9.32 8.04
C ALA A 368 -1.90 9.99 9.40
N LEU A 369 -0.73 10.58 9.60
CA LEU A 369 -0.43 11.33 10.83
C LEU A 369 -1.34 12.56 10.96
N LYS A 370 -1.51 13.28 9.86
CA LYS A 370 -2.51 14.33 9.67
C LYS A 370 -3.33 13.99 8.44
N GLY A 371 -4.61 14.18 8.49
CA GLY A 371 -5.50 13.89 7.37
C GLY A 371 -6.95 13.90 7.81
N ASP A 372 -7.83 13.77 6.85
CA ASP A 372 -9.23 13.59 7.08
C ASP A 372 -9.50 12.23 7.73
N ILE A 373 -10.13 12.24 8.90
CA ILE A 373 -10.48 11.01 9.61
C ILE A 373 -11.54 10.18 8.87
N GLU A 374 -12.25 10.77 7.92
CA GLU A 374 -13.21 10.05 7.09
C GLU A 374 -12.53 9.03 6.17
N TRP A 375 -11.32 9.36 5.69
CA TRP A 375 -10.57 8.54 4.75
C TRP A 375 -9.32 7.89 5.36
N SER A 376 -8.86 8.38 6.52
CA SER A 376 -7.62 7.95 7.13
C SER A 376 -7.80 7.66 8.60
N PHE A 377 -7.19 6.58 9.09
CA PHE A 377 -7.10 6.33 10.52
C PHE A 377 -5.80 6.91 11.11
N LYS A 378 -5.82 7.17 12.42
CA LYS A 378 -4.69 7.75 13.16
C LYS A 378 -4.34 6.88 14.34
N ALA A 379 -3.05 6.82 14.67
CA ALA A 379 -2.58 6.20 15.90
C ALA A 379 -3.23 6.92 17.12
N GLY A 380 -3.53 6.18 18.17
CA GLY A 380 -4.18 6.68 19.37
C GLY A 380 -5.70 6.90 19.27
N THR A 381 -6.29 6.75 18.09
CA THR A 381 -7.75 6.72 17.93
C THR A 381 -8.29 5.29 18.09
N GLU A 382 -9.56 5.14 18.44
CA GLU A 382 -10.19 3.82 18.58
C GLU A 382 -10.02 2.96 17.31
N TYR A 383 -10.40 3.53 16.16
CA TYR A 383 -10.25 2.82 14.88
C TYR A 383 -8.78 2.52 14.52
N GLY A 384 -7.87 3.48 14.78
CA GLY A 384 -6.43 3.29 14.52
C GLY A 384 -5.84 2.19 15.40
N ASN A 385 -6.12 2.21 16.70
CA ASN A 385 -5.68 1.17 17.62
C ASN A 385 -6.20 -0.21 17.22
N MET A 386 -7.45 -0.28 16.76
CA MET A 386 -8.07 -1.49 16.25
C MET A 386 -7.38 -1.95 14.95
N ALA A 387 -7.16 -1.07 13.98
CA ALA A 387 -6.54 -1.41 12.69
C ALA A 387 -5.12 -1.95 12.87
N PHE A 388 -4.27 -1.25 13.63
CA PHE A 388 -2.93 -1.72 13.96
C PHE A 388 -2.95 -3.00 14.81
N GLY A 389 -3.88 -3.12 15.75
CA GLY A 389 -4.06 -4.32 16.56
C GLY A 389 -4.40 -5.56 15.72
N PHE A 390 -5.28 -5.41 14.71
CA PHE A 390 -5.56 -6.51 13.78
C PHE A 390 -4.37 -6.81 12.89
N MET A 391 -3.69 -5.81 12.35
CA MET A 391 -2.46 -6.00 11.57
C MET A 391 -1.45 -6.87 12.34
N ARG A 392 -1.08 -6.50 13.56
CA ARG A 392 -0.15 -7.25 14.41
C ARG A 392 -0.62 -8.68 14.67
N ARG A 393 -1.88 -8.84 15.06
CA ARG A 393 -2.47 -10.16 15.38
C ARG A 393 -2.46 -11.09 14.17
N TYR A 394 -2.79 -10.60 12.98
CA TYR A 394 -2.82 -11.43 11.78
C TYR A 394 -1.42 -11.71 11.26
N ASN A 395 -0.47 -10.78 11.37
CA ASN A 395 0.92 -11.05 11.08
C ASN A 395 1.49 -12.17 11.98
N ASN A 396 1.10 -12.23 13.26
CA ASN A 396 1.47 -13.32 14.14
C ASN A 396 0.87 -14.66 13.70
N LYS A 397 -0.39 -14.67 13.24
CA LYS A 397 -1.04 -15.89 12.74
C LYS A 397 -0.47 -16.38 11.41
N PHE A 398 0.05 -15.50 10.55
CA PHE A 398 0.67 -15.90 9.29
C PHE A 398 1.88 -16.82 9.48
N LYS A 399 2.59 -16.73 10.61
CA LYS A 399 3.69 -17.67 10.94
C LYS A 399 3.26 -19.12 11.06
N GLU A 400 1.98 -19.36 11.37
CA GLU A 400 1.44 -20.71 11.51
C GLU A 400 1.12 -21.35 10.15
N ILE A 401 1.19 -20.57 9.05
CA ILE A 401 0.95 -21.07 7.70
C ILE A 401 2.13 -21.91 7.27
N LYS A 402 1.89 -23.22 7.13
CA LYS A 402 2.90 -24.14 6.60
C LYS A 402 3.11 -23.88 5.10
N PRO A 403 4.37 -23.90 4.63
CA PRO A 403 4.67 -23.91 3.20
C PRO A 403 3.95 -25.08 2.50
N GLU A 404 3.40 -24.83 1.30
CA GLU A 404 2.78 -25.88 0.45
C GLU A 404 3.83 -26.70 -0.29
#